data_1cd866ec8df8fc545fced8f6adfc2b5f
#
_entry.id   1cd866ec8df8fc545fced8f6adfc2b5f
#
_cell.length_a   1.000
_cell.length_b   1.000
_cell.length_c   1.000
_cell.angle_alpha   90.00
_cell.angle_beta   90.00
_cell.angle_gamma   90.00
#
_symmetry.space_group_name_H-M   'P 1'
#
loop_
_entity.id
_entity.type
_entity.pdbx_description
1 polymer ?
#
loop_
_entity_poly.entity_id
_entity_poly.type
_entity_poly.pdbx_seq_one_letter_code
_entity_poly.pdbx_strand_id
1 'polypeptide(L)'
;AIMLSGEAASYGADALLIVTPYYNKATQKGLIAHYTAIANAVPETPLIMYNVPSRTGCNIQPATAAYLAKNVKNIVGIKEATGDLSQIAKMMSLADGQLELYSGNDDQVLPILSLGGLGVISVLSNVAPKFTHDMVMKYFDGDTKGATEDQLKALPLINALFSEVNPIPVKAA
;
A
#
# COMPACT_ATOMS: atom_id res chain seq x y z
N ALA A 1 -5.94 17.21 4.83
CA ALA A 1 -6.11 16.16 3.83
C ALA A 1 -7.11 16.57 2.75
N ILE A 2 -8.38 16.93 3.08
CA ILE A 2 -9.44 17.26 2.09
C ILE A 2 -8.98 18.31 1.06
N MET A 3 -8.47 19.44 1.50
CA MET A 3 -7.99 20.52 0.61
C MET A 3 -6.89 20.01 -0.36
N LEU A 4 -5.86 19.35 0.17
CA LEU A 4 -4.78 18.80 -0.65
C LEU A 4 -5.25 17.70 -1.62
N SER A 5 -6.24 16.90 -1.21
CA SER A 5 -6.83 15.89 -2.09
C SER A 5 -7.59 16.52 -3.24
N GLY A 6 -8.39 17.58 -2.96
CA GLY A 6 -9.08 18.34 -3.99
C GLY A 6 -8.12 19.04 -4.96
N GLU A 7 -7.04 19.60 -4.45
CA GLU A 7 -6.00 20.24 -5.25
C GLU A 7 -5.30 19.22 -6.16
N ALA A 8 -4.87 18.05 -5.63
CA ALA A 8 -4.24 17.01 -6.42
C ALA A 8 -5.18 16.44 -7.50
N ALA A 9 -6.46 16.24 -7.16
CA ALA A 9 -7.46 15.82 -8.13
C ALA A 9 -7.64 16.88 -9.25
N SER A 10 -7.64 18.16 -8.91
CA SER A 10 -7.75 19.26 -9.89
C SER A 10 -6.57 19.33 -10.85
N TYR A 11 -5.40 18.84 -10.45
CA TYR A 11 -4.20 18.72 -11.31
C TYR A 11 -4.19 17.44 -12.16
N GLY A 12 -5.24 16.63 -12.09
CA GLY A 12 -5.39 15.43 -12.92
C GLY A 12 -4.71 14.19 -12.36
N ALA A 13 -4.58 14.08 -11.04
CA ALA A 13 -4.10 12.84 -10.43
C ALA A 13 -5.09 11.69 -10.71
N ASP A 14 -4.59 10.56 -11.23
CA ASP A 14 -5.40 9.38 -11.55
C ASP A 14 -5.93 8.66 -10.31
N ALA A 15 -5.19 8.74 -9.19
CA ALA A 15 -5.56 8.21 -7.89
C ALA A 15 -4.83 8.96 -6.77
N LEU A 16 -5.35 8.86 -5.55
CA LEU A 16 -4.75 9.49 -4.36
C LEU A 16 -4.34 8.42 -3.34
N LEU A 17 -3.07 8.43 -2.96
CA LEU A 17 -2.54 7.60 -1.87
C LEU A 17 -2.65 8.35 -0.55
N ILE A 18 -3.54 7.91 0.33
CA ILE A 18 -3.87 8.61 1.57
C ILE A 18 -3.37 7.82 2.77
N VAL A 19 -2.37 8.37 3.46
CA VAL A 19 -1.85 7.80 4.72
C VAL A 19 -2.85 8.03 5.86
N THR A 20 -2.86 7.13 6.85
CA THR A 20 -3.64 7.34 8.09
C THR A 20 -3.21 8.63 8.79
N PRO A 21 -4.11 9.29 9.55
CA PRO A 21 -3.68 10.34 10.48
C PRO A 21 -2.56 9.81 11.38
N TYR A 22 -1.45 10.54 11.41
CA TYR A 22 -0.30 10.19 12.23
C TYR A 22 -0.28 10.99 13.53
N TYR A 23 0.53 10.57 14.51
CA TYR A 23 0.74 11.18 15.82
C TYR A 23 -0.44 10.96 16.79
N ASN A 24 -1.67 11.36 16.44
CA ASN A 24 -2.84 11.37 17.33
C ASN A 24 -3.50 9.99 17.57
N LYS A 25 -3.02 8.92 16.91
CA LYS A 25 -3.50 7.55 17.08
C LYS A 25 -5.04 7.45 16.96
N ALA A 26 -5.57 7.82 15.79
CA ALA A 26 -7.00 7.82 15.53
C ALA A 26 -7.65 6.45 15.84
N THR A 27 -8.87 6.48 16.40
CA THR A 27 -9.68 5.28 16.59
C THR A 27 -10.18 4.73 15.25
N GLN A 28 -10.63 3.46 15.19
CA GLN A 28 -11.20 2.88 13.97
C GLN A 28 -12.40 3.67 13.44
N LYS A 29 -13.28 4.14 14.33
CA LYS A 29 -14.36 5.08 13.99
C LYS A 29 -13.84 6.38 13.39
N GLY A 30 -12.77 6.92 13.95
CA GLY A 30 -12.10 8.12 13.44
C GLY A 30 -11.50 7.89 12.06
N LEU A 31 -10.90 6.73 11.78
CA LEU A 31 -10.40 6.35 10.46
C LEU A 31 -11.52 6.27 9.43
N ILE A 32 -12.64 5.62 9.77
CA ILE A 32 -13.81 5.55 8.89
C ILE A 32 -14.28 6.97 8.53
N ALA A 33 -14.47 7.82 9.52
CA ALA A 33 -14.90 9.21 9.30
C ALA A 33 -13.89 10.00 8.44
N HIS A 34 -12.59 9.86 8.72
CA HIS A 34 -11.50 10.53 8.01
C HIS A 34 -11.49 10.17 6.51
N TYR A 35 -11.44 8.88 6.19
CA TYR A 35 -11.40 8.42 4.81
C TYR A 35 -12.70 8.73 4.06
N THR A 36 -13.85 8.57 4.70
CA THR A 36 -15.15 8.92 4.12
C THR A 36 -15.24 10.42 3.80
N ALA A 37 -14.76 11.29 4.69
CA ALA A 37 -14.76 12.73 4.45
C ALA A 37 -13.87 13.14 3.28
N ILE A 38 -12.71 12.50 3.12
CA ILE A 38 -11.81 12.74 1.97
C ILE A 38 -12.47 12.22 0.69
N ALA A 39 -13.00 10.99 0.71
CA ALA A 39 -13.65 10.36 -0.42
C ALA A 39 -14.82 11.20 -0.96
N ASN A 40 -15.66 11.72 -0.07
CA ASN A 40 -16.78 12.59 -0.43
C ASN A 40 -16.35 13.92 -1.04
N ALA A 41 -15.17 14.41 -0.71
CA ALA A 41 -14.63 15.66 -1.26
C ALA A 41 -14.06 15.50 -2.68
N VAL A 42 -13.70 14.27 -3.08
CA VAL A 42 -13.14 13.94 -4.41
C VAL A 42 -13.82 12.68 -4.98
N PRO A 43 -15.15 12.70 -5.21
CA PRO A 43 -15.94 11.50 -5.46
C PRO A 43 -15.56 10.76 -6.76
N GLU A 44 -14.98 11.45 -7.73
CA GLU A 44 -14.57 10.87 -9.01
C GLU A 44 -13.11 10.37 -9.03
N THR A 45 -12.34 10.67 -7.98
CA THR A 45 -10.92 10.26 -7.92
C THR A 45 -10.77 9.03 -7.03
N PRO A 46 -10.17 7.93 -7.54
CA PRO A 46 -9.88 6.75 -6.75
C PRO A 46 -8.96 7.05 -5.56
N LEU A 47 -9.25 6.45 -4.39
CA LEU A 47 -8.42 6.55 -3.20
C LEU A 47 -7.82 5.19 -2.86
N ILE A 48 -6.53 5.19 -2.58
CA ILE A 48 -5.78 4.06 -2.04
C ILE A 48 -5.41 4.42 -0.60
N MET A 49 -5.91 3.66 0.36
CA MET A 49 -5.52 3.80 1.77
C MET A 49 -4.05 3.41 1.95
N TYR A 50 -3.34 4.09 2.84
CA TYR A 50 -1.96 3.70 3.17
C TYR A 50 -1.84 3.37 4.66
N ASN A 51 -1.59 2.09 4.94
CA ASN A 51 -1.46 1.56 6.29
C ASN A 51 0.02 1.31 6.63
N VAL A 52 0.62 2.17 7.45
CA VAL A 52 2.04 2.12 7.85
C VAL A 52 2.21 2.42 9.34
N PRO A 53 1.78 1.50 10.22
CA PRO A 53 1.75 1.73 11.68
C PRO A 53 3.11 2.10 12.29
N SER A 54 4.19 1.58 11.73
CA SER A 54 5.57 1.88 12.18
C SER A 54 5.93 3.37 12.09
N ARG A 55 5.27 4.11 11.19
CA ARG A 55 5.49 5.55 11.00
C ARG A 55 4.41 6.41 11.63
N THR A 56 3.18 5.92 11.65
CA THR A 56 2.01 6.72 12.05
C THR A 56 1.57 6.47 13.49
N GLY A 57 1.92 5.31 14.05
CA GLY A 57 1.36 4.82 15.30
C GLY A 57 -0.12 4.45 15.19
N CYS A 58 -0.65 4.35 13.98
CA CYS A 58 -2.05 4.08 13.70
C CYS A 58 -2.17 2.92 12.69
N ASN A 59 -2.95 1.89 13.05
CA ASN A 59 -3.16 0.70 12.23
C ASN A 59 -4.62 0.63 11.76
N ILE A 60 -4.84 0.51 10.46
CA ILE A 60 -6.16 0.23 9.90
C ILE A 60 -6.45 -1.26 10.14
N GLN A 61 -7.42 -1.56 11.00
CA GLN A 61 -7.82 -2.94 11.28
C GLN A 61 -8.51 -3.58 10.07
N PRO A 62 -8.41 -4.91 9.87
CA PRO A 62 -9.03 -5.61 8.74
C PRO A 62 -10.51 -5.28 8.52
N ALA A 63 -11.30 -5.25 9.59
CA ALA A 63 -12.71 -4.91 9.50
C ALA A 63 -12.96 -3.47 9.06
N THR A 64 -12.08 -2.53 9.43
CA THR A 64 -12.17 -1.12 9.04
C THR A 64 -11.87 -0.94 7.55
N ALA A 65 -10.80 -1.57 7.05
CA ALA A 65 -10.46 -1.54 5.64
C ALA A 65 -11.57 -2.16 4.78
N ALA A 66 -12.05 -3.33 5.15
CA ALA A 66 -13.15 -4.01 4.46
C ALA A 66 -14.45 -3.19 4.50
N TYR A 67 -14.76 -2.55 5.63
CA TYR A 67 -15.92 -1.66 5.73
C TYR A 67 -15.82 -0.49 4.75
N LEU A 68 -14.68 0.19 4.70
CA LEU A 68 -14.45 1.32 3.81
C LEU A 68 -14.55 0.91 2.34
N ALA A 69 -13.92 -0.19 1.95
CA ALA A 69 -14.00 -0.71 0.58
C ALA A 69 -15.44 -1.03 0.14
N LYS A 70 -16.25 -1.59 1.05
CA LYS A 70 -17.64 -1.99 0.76
C LYS A 70 -18.64 -0.84 0.77
N ASN A 71 -18.37 0.24 1.50
CA ASN A 71 -19.35 1.30 1.77
C ASN A 71 -18.97 2.67 1.18
N VAL A 72 -17.75 2.84 0.67
CA VAL A 72 -17.27 4.11 0.11
C VAL A 72 -16.74 3.86 -1.30
N LYS A 73 -17.54 4.22 -2.30
CA LYS A 73 -17.41 3.82 -3.71
C LYS A 73 -16.01 4.05 -4.33
N ASN A 74 -15.37 5.17 -4.00
CA ASN A 74 -14.07 5.53 -4.56
C ASN A 74 -12.86 5.17 -3.68
N ILE A 75 -13.06 4.42 -2.60
CA ILE A 75 -11.97 3.74 -1.90
C ILE A 75 -11.77 2.38 -2.56
N VAL A 76 -10.76 2.29 -3.42
CA VAL A 76 -10.55 1.15 -4.31
C VAL A 76 -9.45 0.22 -3.84
N GLY A 77 -8.48 0.70 -3.06
CA GLY A 77 -7.30 -0.10 -2.72
C GLY A 77 -6.65 0.28 -1.40
N ILE A 78 -5.66 -0.52 -1.04
CA ILE A 78 -4.79 -0.30 0.11
C ILE A 78 -3.33 -0.61 -0.23
N LYS A 79 -2.42 0.30 0.14
CA LYS A 79 -1.00 0.04 0.28
C LYS A 79 -0.73 -0.45 1.69
N GLU A 80 -0.32 -1.71 1.82
CA GLU A 80 -0.15 -2.36 3.11
C GLU A 80 1.35 -2.46 3.47
N ALA A 81 1.71 -1.88 4.57
CA ALA A 81 3.09 -1.82 5.08
C ALA A 81 3.19 -2.17 6.58
N THR A 82 2.27 -2.99 7.09
CA THR A 82 2.35 -3.51 8.46
C THR A 82 3.43 -4.57 8.64
N GLY A 83 3.67 -5.37 7.59
CA GLY A 83 4.48 -6.58 7.68
C GLY A 83 3.72 -7.79 8.27
N ASP A 84 2.47 -7.62 8.67
CA ASP A 84 1.63 -8.68 9.27
C ASP A 84 0.77 -9.38 8.20
N LEU A 85 1.30 -10.44 7.61
CA LEU A 85 0.61 -11.23 6.59
C LEU A 85 -0.69 -11.86 7.11
N SER A 86 -0.78 -12.17 8.40
CA SER A 86 -2.00 -12.70 9.00
C SER A 86 -3.11 -11.65 9.03
N GLN A 87 -2.78 -10.40 9.38
CA GLN A 87 -3.71 -9.28 9.31
C GLN A 87 -4.15 -9.03 7.86
N ILE A 88 -3.21 -9.06 6.91
CA ILE A 88 -3.49 -8.83 5.49
C ILE A 88 -4.42 -9.92 4.93
N ALA A 89 -4.13 -11.19 5.19
CA ALA A 89 -4.98 -12.30 4.76
C ALA A 89 -6.42 -12.16 5.31
N LYS A 90 -6.56 -11.81 6.59
CA LYS A 90 -7.87 -11.54 7.19
C LYS A 90 -8.57 -10.36 6.54
N MET A 91 -7.86 -9.29 6.21
CA MET A 91 -8.40 -8.12 5.54
C MET A 91 -8.94 -8.48 4.15
N MET A 92 -8.16 -9.19 3.35
CA MET A 92 -8.57 -9.61 2.00
C MET A 92 -9.76 -10.56 2.05
N SER A 93 -9.80 -11.50 2.99
CA SER A 93 -10.96 -12.37 3.24
C SER A 93 -12.22 -11.57 3.56
N LEU A 94 -12.12 -10.53 4.41
CA LEU A 94 -13.26 -9.69 4.77
C LEU A 94 -13.68 -8.74 3.65
N ALA A 95 -12.74 -8.28 2.83
CA ALA A 95 -13.02 -7.38 1.71
C ALA A 95 -13.75 -8.07 0.55
N ASP A 96 -13.63 -9.39 0.44
CA ASP A 96 -14.39 -10.21 -0.51
C ASP A 96 -14.29 -9.70 -1.96
N GLY A 97 -13.06 -9.47 -2.43
CA GLY A 97 -12.77 -8.98 -3.78
C GLY A 97 -13.04 -7.49 -4.04
N GLN A 98 -13.46 -6.73 -3.03
CA GLN A 98 -13.77 -5.29 -3.18
C GLN A 98 -12.63 -4.36 -2.80
N LEU A 99 -11.42 -4.87 -2.60
CA LEU A 99 -10.25 -4.08 -2.21
C LEU A 99 -9.03 -4.54 -2.98
N GLU A 100 -8.43 -3.67 -3.75
CA GLU A 100 -7.13 -3.90 -4.38
C GLU A 100 -6.01 -3.82 -3.34
N LEU A 101 -5.08 -4.76 -3.41
CA LEU A 101 -3.97 -4.86 -2.47
C LEU A 101 -2.65 -4.54 -3.16
N TYR A 102 -1.86 -3.62 -2.59
CA TYR A 102 -0.50 -3.30 -3.00
C TYR A 102 0.46 -3.48 -1.83
N SER A 103 1.62 -4.10 -2.07
CA SER A 103 2.67 -4.13 -1.06
C SER A 103 3.26 -2.74 -0.82
N GLY A 104 3.45 -2.38 0.44
CA GLY A 104 4.23 -1.22 0.86
C GLY A 104 5.65 -1.58 1.29
N ASN A 105 5.97 -2.89 1.32
CA ASN A 105 7.25 -3.44 1.75
C ASN A 105 7.90 -4.22 0.61
N ASP A 106 9.11 -3.82 0.20
CA ASP A 106 9.84 -4.44 -0.90
C ASP A 106 10.27 -5.88 -0.59
N ASP A 107 10.47 -6.24 0.67
CA ASP A 107 10.82 -7.58 1.13
C ASP A 107 9.62 -8.55 1.18
N GLN A 108 8.41 -8.06 0.98
CA GLN A 108 7.17 -8.84 1.06
C GLN A 108 6.32 -8.81 -0.22
N VAL A 109 6.92 -8.48 -1.36
CA VAL A 109 6.16 -8.36 -2.61
C VAL A 109 5.49 -9.67 -2.96
N LEU A 110 6.23 -10.77 -3.05
CA LEU A 110 5.66 -12.07 -3.44
C LEU A 110 4.61 -12.61 -2.46
N PRO A 111 4.81 -12.59 -1.14
CA PRO A 111 3.76 -12.92 -0.19
C PRO A 111 2.47 -12.13 -0.40
N ILE A 112 2.58 -10.83 -0.71
CA ILE A 112 1.43 -9.98 -1.01
C ILE A 112 0.75 -10.37 -2.34
N LEU A 113 1.53 -10.64 -3.39
CA LEU A 113 0.97 -11.12 -4.65
C LEU A 113 0.22 -12.45 -4.47
N SER A 114 0.73 -13.36 -3.60
CA SER A 114 0.07 -14.64 -3.32
C SER A 114 -1.26 -14.50 -2.57
N LEU A 115 -1.49 -13.37 -1.91
CA LEU A 115 -2.76 -13.02 -1.27
C LEU A 115 -3.70 -12.23 -2.21
N GLY A 116 -3.41 -12.18 -3.50
CA GLY A 116 -4.21 -11.46 -4.50
C GLY A 116 -3.77 -10.02 -4.70
N GLY A 117 -2.56 -9.64 -4.26
CA GLY A 117 -2.00 -8.32 -4.50
C GLY A 117 -1.73 -8.05 -5.98
N LEU A 118 -1.84 -6.78 -6.38
CA LEU A 118 -1.67 -6.34 -7.77
C LEU A 118 -0.26 -5.80 -8.06
N GLY A 119 0.57 -5.62 -7.03
CA GLY A 119 1.92 -5.10 -7.20
C GLY A 119 2.48 -4.48 -5.93
N VAL A 120 3.43 -3.57 -6.11
CA VAL A 120 4.15 -2.90 -5.03
C VAL A 120 4.29 -1.40 -5.29
N ILE A 121 4.12 -0.61 -4.24
CA ILE A 121 4.48 0.81 -4.22
C ILE A 121 5.82 0.90 -3.48
N SER A 122 6.90 0.80 -4.24
CA SER A 122 8.23 0.35 -3.86
C SER A 122 9.22 1.49 -3.58
N VAL A 123 10.16 1.25 -2.69
CA VAL A 123 11.40 2.04 -2.54
C VAL A 123 12.48 1.51 -3.50
N LEU A 124 12.62 0.20 -3.60
CA LEU A 124 13.57 -0.48 -4.50
C LEU A 124 13.44 -0.01 -5.94
N SER A 125 12.22 0.23 -6.42
CA SER A 125 11.96 0.68 -7.80
C SER A 125 12.56 2.05 -8.14
N ASN A 126 12.97 2.86 -7.17
CA ASN A 126 13.65 4.13 -7.43
C ASN A 126 15.09 3.91 -7.93
N VAL A 127 15.74 2.81 -7.58
CA VAL A 127 17.12 2.48 -7.97
C VAL A 127 17.19 1.30 -8.94
N ALA A 128 16.20 0.40 -8.93
CA ALA A 128 16.14 -0.78 -9.77
C ALA A 128 14.73 -1.00 -10.37
N PRO A 129 14.19 -0.03 -11.15
CA PRO A 129 12.80 -0.06 -11.63
C PRO A 129 12.51 -1.28 -12.51
N LYS A 130 13.37 -1.57 -13.47
CA LYS A 130 13.19 -2.71 -14.36
C LYS A 130 13.22 -4.05 -13.62
N PHE A 131 14.15 -4.20 -12.68
CA PHE A 131 14.25 -5.42 -11.87
C PHE A 131 12.99 -5.64 -11.04
N THR A 132 12.49 -4.59 -10.37
CA THR A 132 11.28 -4.65 -9.56
C THR A 132 10.05 -4.99 -10.42
N HIS A 133 9.93 -4.37 -11.59
CA HIS A 133 8.87 -4.68 -12.56
C HIS A 133 8.94 -6.14 -13.02
N ASP A 134 10.11 -6.59 -13.48
CA ASP A 134 10.29 -7.94 -14.03
C ASP A 134 10.01 -9.01 -12.97
N MET A 135 10.38 -8.80 -11.72
CA MET A 135 10.06 -9.69 -10.59
C MET A 135 8.55 -9.86 -10.41
N VAL A 136 7.79 -8.75 -10.44
CA VAL A 136 6.32 -8.78 -10.32
C VAL A 136 5.70 -9.46 -11.53
N MET A 137 6.17 -9.13 -12.75
CA MET A 137 5.63 -9.74 -13.98
C MET A 137 5.92 -11.21 -14.07
N LYS A 138 7.10 -11.69 -13.68
CA LYS A 138 7.38 -13.14 -13.59
C LYS A 138 6.33 -13.87 -12.76
N TYR A 139 5.92 -13.30 -11.64
CA TYR A 139 4.88 -13.89 -10.80
C TYR A 139 3.55 -14.00 -11.57
N PHE A 140 3.11 -12.95 -12.23
CA PHE A 140 1.86 -12.93 -13.01
C PHE A 140 1.91 -13.83 -14.25
N ASP A 141 3.07 -14.00 -14.84
CA ASP A 141 3.31 -14.90 -15.98
C ASP A 141 3.41 -16.40 -15.55
N GLY A 142 3.32 -16.67 -14.22
CA GLY A 142 3.36 -18.03 -13.66
C GLY A 142 4.77 -18.54 -13.33
N ASP A 143 5.84 -17.78 -13.61
CA ASP A 143 7.21 -18.12 -13.18
C ASP A 143 7.43 -17.71 -11.71
N THR A 144 6.68 -18.39 -10.82
CA THR A 144 6.78 -18.13 -9.37
C THR A 144 8.16 -18.48 -8.81
N LYS A 145 8.86 -19.44 -9.41
CA LYS A 145 10.23 -19.80 -9.01
C LYS A 145 11.20 -18.67 -9.32
N GLY A 146 11.21 -18.16 -10.55
CA GLY A 146 12.07 -17.05 -10.96
C GLY A 146 11.75 -15.77 -10.19
N ALA A 147 10.47 -15.48 -9.93
CA ALA A 147 10.07 -14.36 -9.10
C ALA A 147 10.61 -14.50 -7.65
N THR A 148 10.56 -15.71 -7.07
CA THR A 148 11.09 -15.99 -5.73
C THR A 148 12.61 -15.80 -5.69
N GLU A 149 13.33 -16.28 -6.69
CA GLU A 149 14.78 -16.09 -6.80
C GLU A 149 15.14 -14.60 -6.86
N ASP A 150 14.39 -13.82 -7.64
CA ASP A 150 14.58 -12.35 -7.73
C ASP A 150 14.25 -11.65 -6.40
N GLN A 151 13.16 -12.03 -5.72
CA GLN A 151 12.82 -11.47 -4.41
C GLN A 151 13.95 -11.71 -3.39
N LEU A 152 14.46 -12.93 -3.32
CA LEU A 152 15.54 -13.28 -2.38
C LEU A 152 16.87 -12.59 -2.76
N LYS A 153 17.17 -12.49 -4.05
CA LYS A 153 18.33 -11.76 -4.55
C LYS A 153 18.30 -10.27 -4.23
N ALA A 154 17.12 -9.67 -4.18
CA ALA A 154 16.94 -8.26 -3.88
C ALA A 154 17.18 -7.91 -2.39
N LEU A 155 17.03 -8.87 -1.47
CA LEU A 155 17.06 -8.60 -0.03
C LEU A 155 18.29 -7.82 0.46
N PRO A 156 19.53 -8.09 0.02
CA PRO A 156 20.68 -7.30 0.45
C PRO A 156 20.55 -5.81 0.09
N LEU A 157 20.07 -5.51 -1.14
CA LEU A 157 19.85 -4.12 -1.58
C LEU A 157 18.67 -3.49 -0.83
N ILE A 158 17.57 -4.21 -0.66
CA ILE A 158 16.43 -3.74 0.13
C ILE A 158 16.90 -3.38 1.55
N ASN A 159 17.63 -4.25 2.23
CA ASN A 159 18.15 -3.99 3.57
C ASN A 159 19.07 -2.75 3.60
N ALA A 160 19.91 -2.56 2.58
CA ALA A 160 20.75 -1.37 2.47
C ALA A 160 19.92 -0.08 2.32
N LEU A 161 18.83 -0.11 1.53
CA LEU A 161 17.93 1.03 1.33
C LEU A 161 17.14 1.40 2.60
N PHE A 162 17.06 0.50 3.57
CA PHE A 162 16.40 0.70 4.87
C PHE A 162 17.37 0.65 6.06
N SER A 163 18.70 0.71 5.83
CA SER A 163 19.71 0.74 6.90
C SER A 163 19.61 1.97 7.80
N GLU A 164 19.04 3.04 7.27
CA GLU A 164 18.64 4.25 8.00
C GLU A 164 17.20 4.61 7.64
N VAL A 165 16.70 5.71 8.21
CA VAL A 165 15.32 6.15 7.95
C VAL A 165 15.15 6.47 6.46
N ASN A 166 14.26 5.72 5.78
CA ASN A 166 13.84 6.05 4.43
C ASN A 166 13.20 7.46 4.40
N PRO A 167 13.57 8.39 3.49
CA PRO A 167 14.26 8.15 2.21
C PRO A 167 15.77 8.45 2.19
N ILE A 168 16.47 8.48 3.33
CA ILE A 168 17.88 8.88 3.36
C ILE A 168 18.75 7.98 2.48
N PRO A 169 18.76 6.63 2.65
CA PRO A 169 19.63 5.77 1.84
C PRO A 169 19.26 5.78 0.35
N VAL A 170 17.99 5.76 0.00
CA VAL A 170 17.57 5.74 -1.41
C VAL A 170 17.90 7.04 -2.14
N LYS A 171 17.98 8.17 -1.43
CA LYS A 171 18.43 9.44 -2.03
C LYS A 171 19.94 9.50 -2.22
N ALA A 172 20.70 8.68 -1.51
CA ALA A 172 22.14 8.57 -1.65
C ALA A 172 22.56 7.58 -2.75
N ALA A 173 21.69 6.63 -3.07
CA ALA A 173 21.91 5.62 -4.11
C ALA A 173 21.58 6.16 -5.51
#